data_a6414ddbf2d56c7286a9adaac05938a1
#
_entry.id   a6414ddbf2d56c7286a9adaac05938a1
#
_cell.length_a   1.000
_cell.length_b   1.000
_cell.length_c   1.000
_cell.angle_alpha   90.00
_cell.angle_beta   90.00
_cell.angle_gamma   90.00
#
_symmetry.space_group_name_H-M   'P 1'
#
loop_
_entity.id
_entity.type
_entity.pdbx_description
1 polymer ?
#
loop_
_entity_poly.entity_id
_entity_poly.type
_entity_poly.pdbx_seq_one_letter_code
_entity_poly.pdbx_strand_id
1 'polypeptide(L)'
;MLRQRRLPNVLDHGDCVRLIKAVEHPVYRSCLLVMYSCGLRMGEAVKIEVSHIDKFTGNLTVIGKRNYQRLVPIPPTTLIALRQTWKIHKHKIYLFPNRHGKTHVSDCTVRVAFHQARESLGFQKVTPHVLRHSFATRLLEDGVDTRIVQILLGHTNIHSTEVYTHLTVPIQLNVRKAIEKFMSTPF
;
A
#
# COMPACT_ATOMS: atom_id res chain seq x y z
N MET A 1 25.10 25.88 -8.91
CA MET A 1 24.39 25.55 -7.64
C MET A 1 23.83 24.13 -7.73
N LEU A 2 24.46 23.16 -7.08
CA LEU A 2 23.97 21.78 -7.03
C LEU A 2 22.72 21.74 -6.14
N ARG A 3 21.56 21.40 -6.72
CA ARG A 3 20.34 21.10 -5.95
C ARG A 3 20.67 19.96 -4.99
N GLN A 4 20.81 20.24 -3.70
CA GLN A 4 20.80 19.20 -2.68
C GLN A 4 19.56 18.34 -2.87
N ARG A 5 19.74 17.09 -3.29
CA ARG A 5 18.69 16.07 -3.23
C ARG A 5 18.34 15.89 -1.75
N ARG A 6 17.23 16.52 -1.31
CA ARG A 6 16.68 16.21 -0.01
C ARG A 6 16.36 14.71 -0.01
N LEU A 7 16.92 13.99 0.95
CA LEU A 7 16.52 12.61 1.21
C LEU A 7 15.01 12.57 1.38
N PRO A 8 14.29 11.64 0.75
CA PRO A 8 12.86 11.52 0.95
C PRO A 8 12.60 11.34 2.44
N ASN A 9 11.62 12.08 2.99
CA ASN A 9 11.19 11.90 4.36
C ASN A 9 10.64 10.47 4.48
N VAL A 10 11.39 9.58 5.09
CA VAL A 10 10.95 8.23 5.44
C VAL A 10 10.46 8.28 6.87
N LEU A 11 9.28 7.74 7.14
CA LEU A 11 8.78 7.55 8.49
C LEU A 11 9.18 6.15 8.96
N ASP A 12 9.45 6.01 10.24
CA ASP A 12 9.59 4.69 10.84
C ASP A 12 8.24 3.95 10.87
N HIS A 13 8.29 2.66 11.21
CA HIS A 13 7.08 1.83 11.25
C HIS A 13 6.05 2.38 12.26
N GLY A 14 6.49 2.75 13.46
CA GLY A 14 5.62 3.26 14.51
C GLY A 14 4.89 4.52 14.08
N ASP A 15 5.57 5.45 13.43
CA ASP A 15 4.97 6.68 12.92
C ASP A 15 4.03 6.43 11.74
N CYS A 16 4.34 5.50 10.84
CA CYS A 16 3.41 5.07 9.81
C CYS A 16 2.11 4.51 10.41
N VAL A 17 2.22 3.64 11.42
CA VAL A 17 1.07 3.05 12.12
C VAL A 17 0.26 4.13 12.84
N ARG A 18 0.91 5.02 13.59
CA ARG A 18 0.25 6.14 14.28
C ARG A 18 -0.53 7.02 13.31
N LEU A 19 0.09 7.37 12.18
CA LEU A 19 -0.51 8.21 11.15
C LEU A 19 -1.73 7.54 10.51
N ILE A 20 -1.65 6.25 10.18
CA ILE A 20 -2.77 5.50 9.63
C ILE A 20 -3.90 5.37 10.66
N LYS A 21 -3.59 5.07 11.92
CA LYS A 21 -4.58 4.95 13.00
C LYS A 21 -5.31 6.26 13.32
N ALA A 22 -4.65 7.40 13.14
CA ALA A 22 -5.25 8.72 13.34
C ALA A 22 -6.28 9.10 12.26
N VAL A 23 -6.35 8.38 11.16
CA VAL A 23 -7.41 8.58 10.15
C VAL A 23 -8.72 8.00 10.67
N GLU A 24 -9.72 8.84 10.92
CA GLU A 24 -10.98 8.44 11.56
C GLU A 24 -11.83 7.51 10.68
N HIS A 25 -11.98 7.86 9.40
CA HIS A 25 -12.87 7.12 8.51
C HIS A 25 -12.29 5.75 8.13
N PRO A 26 -12.97 4.63 8.43
CA PRO A 26 -12.41 3.28 8.30
C PRO A 26 -12.02 2.92 6.86
N VAL A 27 -12.77 3.35 5.85
CA VAL A 27 -12.45 3.10 4.44
C VAL A 27 -11.17 3.83 4.02
N TYR A 28 -10.98 5.09 4.45
CA TYR A 28 -9.79 5.87 4.10
C TYR A 28 -8.56 5.37 4.86
N ARG A 29 -8.76 4.99 6.13
CA ARG A 29 -7.72 4.31 6.94
C ARG A 29 -7.21 3.04 6.26
N SER A 30 -8.11 2.18 5.81
CA SER A 30 -7.75 0.93 5.14
C SER A 30 -7.13 1.15 3.77
N CYS A 31 -7.52 2.20 3.04
CA CYS A 31 -6.86 2.60 1.80
C CYS A 31 -5.40 3.01 2.05
N LEU A 32 -5.12 3.78 3.10
CA LEU A 32 -3.75 4.15 3.48
C LEU A 32 -2.96 2.96 4.04
N LEU A 33 -3.63 2.05 4.74
CA LEU A 33 -3.03 0.81 5.21
C LEU A 33 -2.50 -0.04 4.04
N VAL A 34 -3.30 -0.25 2.99
CA VAL A 34 -2.86 -1.03 1.84
C VAL A 34 -1.76 -0.31 1.04
N MET A 35 -1.76 1.03 1.01
CA MET A 35 -0.64 1.78 0.45
C MET A 35 0.67 1.49 1.17
N TYR A 36 0.63 1.41 2.49
CA TYR A 36 1.80 1.14 3.31
C TYR A 36 2.23 -0.32 3.23
N SER A 37 1.30 -1.26 3.42
CA SER A 37 1.61 -2.69 3.52
C SER A 37 1.92 -3.38 2.18
N CYS A 38 1.51 -2.76 1.07
CA CYS A 38 1.71 -3.30 -0.29
C CYS A 38 2.48 -2.32 -1.20
N GLY A 39 2.95 -1.20 -0.69
CA GLY A 39 3.75 -0.23 -1.44
C GLY A 39 3.02 0.45 -2.60
N LEU A 40 1.71 0.67 -2.52
CA LEU A 40 0.90 1.19 -3.62
C LEU A 40 1.01 2.71 -3.78
N ARG A 41 0.79 3.18 -5.02
CA ARG A 41 0.48 4.59 -5.26
C ARG A 41 -0.95 4.90 -4.83
N MET A 42 -1.25 6.14 -4.45
CA MET A 42 -2.62 6.56 -4.08
C MET A 42 -3.64 6.19 -5.16
N GLY A 43 -3.37 6.56 -6.42
CA GLY A 43 -4.28 6.25 -7.52
C GLY A 43 -4.41 4.77 -7.88
N GLU A 44 -3.49 3.91 -7.42
CA GLU A 44 -3.62 2.46 -7.49
C GLU A 44 -4.49 1.95 -6.34
N ALA A 45 -4.25 2.44 -5.13
CA ALA A 45 -4.95 2.00 -3.93
C ALA A 45 -6.46 2.29 -3.99
N VAL A 46 -6.86 3.51 -4.34
CA VAL A 46 -8.29 3.88 -4.39
C VAL A 46 -9.10 3.07 -5.40
N LYS A 47 -8.46 2.54 -6.45
CA LYS A 47 -9.10 1.78 -7.53
C LYS A 47 -9.15 0.27 -7.30
N ILE A 48 -8.73 -0.20 -6.13
CA ILE A 48 -8.76 -1.64 -5.85
C ILE A 48 -10.22 -2.12 -5.86
N GLU A 49 -10.44 -3.18 -6.63
CA GLU A 49 -11.69 -3.93 -6.62
C GLU A 49 -11.58 -5.16 -5.70
N VAL A 50 -12.71 -5.64 -5.22
CA VAL A 50 -12.76 -6.85 -4.39
C VAL A 50 -12.22 -8.07 -5.16
N SER A 51 -12.47 -8.11 -6.48
CA SER A 51 -11.98 -9.13 -7.41
C SER A 51 -10.45 -9.16 -7.56
N HIS A 52 -9.76 -8.06 -7.25
CA HIS A 52 -8.30 -7.99 -7.33
C HIS A 52 -7.59 -8.73 -6.20
N ILE A 53 -8.32 -9.15 -5.17
CA ILE A 53 -7.77 -9.88 -4.02
C ILE A 53 -7.99 -11.39 -4.20
N ASP A 54 -6.90 -12.12 -4.40
CA ASP A 54 -6.92 -13.57 -4.33
C ASP A 54 -6.74 -14.03 -2.87
N LYS A 55 -7.82 -14.45 -2.26
CA LYS A 55 -7.85 -14.93 -0.87
C LYS A 55 -7.09 -16.24 -0.65
N PHE A 56 -6.87 -17.04 -1.71
CA PHE A 56 -6.21 -18.33 -1.61
C PHE A 56 -4.69 -18.17 -1.65
N THR A 57 -4.20 -17.33 -2.54
CA THR A 57 -2.76 -17.06 -2.65
C THR A 57 -2.31 -15.90 -1.76
N GLY A 58 -3.24 -15.08 -1.24
CA GLY A 58 -2.91 -13.89 -0.47
C GLY A 58 -2.22 -12.82 -1.32
N ASN A 59 -2.55 -12.74 -2.60
CA ASN A 59 -2.00 -11.74 -3.52
C ASN A 59 -3.04 -10.69 -3.90
N LEU A 60 -2.56 -9.48 -4.16
CA LEU A 60 -3.29 -8.38 -4.74
C LEU A 60 -2.83 -8.16 -6.17
N THR A 61 -3.73 -8.19 -7.12
CA THR A 61 -3.48 -7.71 -8.48
C THR A 61 -3.59 -6.19 -8.51
N VAL A 62 -2.49 -5.51 -8.77
CA VAL A 62 -2.44 -4.05 -8.88
C VAL A 62 -2.40 -3.66 -10.34
N ILE A 63 -3.35 -2.82 -10.76
CA ILE A 63 -3.44 -2.29 -12.11
C ILE A 63 -2.83 -0.89 -12.14
N GLY A 64 -1.73 -0.73 -12.85
CA GLY A 64 -1.00 0.51 -13.03
C GLY A 64 -1.36 1.25 -14.31
N LYS A 65 -0.53 2.22 -14.68
CA LYS A 65 -0.68 2.96 -15.96
C LYS A 65 -0.61 2.00 -17.16
N ARG A 66 -1.36 2.32 -18.23
CA ARG A 66 -1.45 1.52 -19.47
C ARG A 66 -1.92 0.08 -19.24
N ASN A 67 -2.76 -0.13 -18.22
CA ASN A 67 -3.27 -1.45 -17.84
C ASN A 67 -2.18 -2.47 -17.43
N TYR A 68 -1.04 -1.98 -16.99
CA TYR A 68 0.04 -2.82 -16.50
C TYR A 68 -0.36 -3.46 -15.17
N GLN A 69 -0.29 -4.78 -15.10
CA GLN A 69 -0.65 -5.52 -13.89
C GLN A 69 0.59 -6.04 -13.19
N ARG A 70 0.57 -6.07 -11.86
CA ARG A 70 1.56 -6.75 -11.03
C ARG A 70 0.89 -7.41 -9.83
N LEU A 71 1.49 -8.48 -9.35
CA LEU A 71 1.06 -9.12 -8.12
C LEU A 71 1.88 -8.58 -6.95
N VAL A 72 1.20 -8.29 -5.85
CA VAL A 72 1.82 -7.87 -4.59
C VAL A 72 1.25 -8.73 -3.47
N PRO A 73 2.08 -9.34 -2.61
CA PRO A 73 1.57 -10.10 -1.47
C PRO A 73 0.90 -9.18 -0.46
N ILE A 74 -0.25 -9.61 0.07
CA ILE A 74 -0.97 -8.90 1.14
C ILE A 74 -0.61 -9.59 2.46
N PRO A 75 -0.11 -8.86 3.47
CA PRO A 75 0.08 -9.41 4.81
C PRO A 75 -1.24 -9.89 5.40
N PRO A 76 -1.26 -11.01 6.16
CA PRO A 76 -2.48 -11.54 6.77
C PRO A 76 -3.22 -10.51 7.64
N THR A 77 -2.50 -9.71 8.42
CA THR A 77 -3.05 -8.62 9.25
C THR A 77 -3.77 -7.57 8.41
N THR A 78 -3.18 -7.18 7.29
CA THR A 78 -3.81 -6.25 6.33
C THR A 78 -5.06 -6.86 5.71
N LEU A 79 -5.01 -8.12 5.28
CA LEU A 79 -6.17 -8.81 4.71
C LEU A 79 -7.35 -8.89 5.68
N ILE A 80 -7.08 -9.13 6.97
CA ILE A 80 -8.08 -9.11 8.03
C ILE A 80 -8.72 -7.72 8.14
N ALA A 81 -7.91 -6.65 8.20
CA ALA A 81 -8.39 -5.27 8.29
C ALA A 81 -9.23 -4.87 7.06
N LEU A 82 -8.79 -5.23 5.85
CA LEU A 82 -9.55 -4.99 4.63
C LEU A 82 -10.90 -5.71 4.64
N ARG A 83 -10.95 -6.96 5.12
CA ARG A 83 -12.18 -7.72 5.25
C ARG A 83 -13.14 -7.09 6.28
N GLN A 84 -12.63 -6.59 7.40
CA GLN A 84 -13.43 -5.88 8.40
C GLN A 84 -14.04 -4.61 7.82
N THR A 85 -13.25 -3.81 7.11
CA THR A 85 -13.72 -2.60 6.42
C THR A 85 -14.76 -2.93 5.37
N TRP A 86 -14.52 -3.96 4.54
CA TRP A 86 -15.49 -4.37 3.52
C TRP A 86 -16.84 -4.80 4.12
N LYS A 87 -16.85 -5.47 5.28
CA LYS A 87 -18.08 -5.87 5.98
C LYS A 87 -18.98 -4.69 6.36
N ILE A 88 -18.44 -3.48 6.50
CA ILE A 88 -19.21 -2.28 6.84
C ILE A 88 -20.11 -1.84 5.67
N HIS A 89 -19.59 -1.86 4.45
CA HIS A 89 -20.31 -1.35 3.26
C HIS A 89 -20.76 -2.45 2.29
N LYS A 90 -20.13 -3.62 2.30
CA LYS A 90 -20.42 -4.81 1.46
C LYS A 90 -20.57 -4.49 -0.04
N HIS A 91 -19.80 -3.52 -0.53
CA HIS A 91 -19.83 -3.13 -1.92
C HIS A 91 -19.37 -4.27 -2.83
N LYS A 92 -20.08 -4.53 -3.95
CA LYS A 92 -19.81 -5.70 -4.80
C LYS A 92 -18.53 -5.58 -5.62
N ILE A 93 -18.17 -4.36 -6.02
CA ILE A 93 -17.04 -4.10 -6.93
C ILE A 93 -15.88 -3.45 -6.19
N TYR A 94 -16.08 -2.25 -5.62
CA TYR A 94 -14.99 -1.45 -5.07
C TYR A 94 -14.66 -1.83 -3.63
N LEU A 95 -13.39 -2.02 -3.35
CA LEU A 95 -12.90 -2.23 -1.99
C LEU A 95 -13.03 -0.94 -1.15
N PHE A 96 -12.85 0.21 -1.79
CA PHE A 96 -12.97 1.54 -1.19
C PHE A 96 -14.01 2.38 -1.95
N PRO A 97 -15.31 2.12 -1.76
CA PRO A 97 -16.36 2.87 -2.42
C PRO A 97 -16.42 4.31 -1.93
N ASN A 98 -16.90 5.22 -2.79
CA ASN A 98 -17.28 6.55 -2.36
C ASN A 98 -18.56 6.50 -1.49
N ARG A 99 -18.90 7.61 -0.83
CA ARG A 99 -20.07 7.67 0.07
C ARG A 99 -21.41 7.32 -0.61
N HIS A 100 -21.49 7.46 -1.92
CA HIS A 100 -22.71 7.15 -2.71
C HIS A 100 -22.71 5.72 -3.26
N GLY A 101 -21.64 4.96 -3.12
CA GLY A 101 -21.51 3.61 -3.67
C GLY A 101 -21.50 3.52 -5.18
N LYS A 102 -21.34 4.63 -5.91
CA LYS A 102 -21.36 4.63 -7.38
C LYS A 102 -20.01 4.34 -8.03
N THR A 103 -18.95 4.67 -7.33
CA THR A 103 -17.56 4.50 -7.79
C THR A 103 -16.62 4.38 -6.59
N HIS A 104 -15.33 4.22 -6.84
CA HIS A 104 -14.31 4.25 -5.79
C HIS A 104 -14.17 5.65 -5.16
N VAL A 105 -13.60 5.72 -3.96
CA VAL A 105 -13.24 6.99 -3.31
C VAL A 105 -12.24 7.77 -4.16
N SER A 106 -12.30 9.10 -4.12
CA SER A 106 -11.34 9.93 -4.85
C SER A 106 -10.00 10.02 -4.11
N ASP A 107 -8.91 10.17 -4.87
CA ASP A 107 -7.57 10.47 -4.33
C ASP A 107 -7.60 11.70 -3.41
N CYS A 108 -8.35 12.72 -3.80
CA CYS A 108 -8.47 13.97 -3.05
C CYS A 108 -9.06 13.71 -1.67
N THR A 109 -10.14 12.93 -1.57
CA THR A 109 -10.81 12.61 -0.30
C THR A 109 -9.86 11.90 0.68
N VAL A 110 -9.14 10.88 0.20
CA VAL A 110 -8.18 10.13 1.04
C VAL A 110 -7.01 11.03 1.43
N ARG A 111 -6.56 11.91 0.52
CA ARG A 111 -5.48 12.87 0.79
C ARG A 111 -5.86 13.88 1.87
N VAL A 112 -7.09 14.40 1.84
CA VAL A 112 -7.61 15.30 2.88
C VAL A 112 -7.61 14.61 4.23
N ALA A 113 -8.15 13.40 4.33
CA ALA A 113 -8.14 12.62 5.56
C ALA A 113 -6.72 12.34 6.09
N PHE A 114 -5.77 12.04 5.20
CA PHE A 114 -4.37 11.91 5.56
C PHE A 114 -3.77 13.21 6.12
N HIS A 115 -4.07 14.36 5.50
CA HIS A 115 -3.55 15.64 5.97
C HIS A 115 -4.12 16.03 7.33
N GLN A 116 -5.40 15.79 7.60
CA GLN A 116 -6.01 16.00 8.92
C GLN A 116 -5.32 15.13 9.99
N ALA A 117 -5.11 13.83 9.72
CA ALA A 117 -4.40 12.94 10.63
C ALA A 117 -2.94 13.37 10.84
N ARG A 118 -2.25 13.79 9.78
CA ARG A 118 -0.90 14.33 9.85
C ARG A 118 -0.80 15.56 10.75
N GLU A 119 -1.73 16.50 10.60
CA GLU A 119 -1.77 17.75 11.39
C GLU A 119 -2.07 17.48 12.86
N SER A 120 -3.02 16.58 13.15
CA SER A 120 -3.35 16.19 14.54
C SER A 120 -2.17 15.56 15.29
N LEU A 121 -1.24 14.96 14.58
CA LEU A 121 -0.01 14.36 15.14
C LEU A 121 1.20 15.28 15.09
N GLY A 122 1.08 16.49 14.54
CA GLY A 122 2.18 17.45 14.42
C GLY A 122 3.24 17.09 13.38
N PHE A 123 2.98 16.13 12.48
CA PHE A 123 3.91 15.79 11.40
C PHE A 123 3.96 16.89 10.35
N GLN A 124 5.15 17.45 10.10
CA GLN A 124 5.33 18.49 9.08
C GLN A 124 5.80 17.91 7.76
N LYS A 125 5.33 18.51 6.64
CA LYS A 125 5.82 18.24 5.28
C LYS A 125 5.77 16.77 4.82
N VAL A 126 4.88 15.97 5.41
CA VAL A 126 4.67 14.58 5.03
C VAL A 126 3.50 14.47 4.06
N THR A 127 3.63 13.68 3.02
CA THR A 127 2.58 13.38 2.02
C THR A 127 2.25 11.89 2.02
N PRO A 128 1.10 11.45 1.48
CA PRO A 128 0.77 10.03 1.42
C PRO A 128 1.82 9.14 0.74
N HIS A 129 2.63 9.69 -0.14
CA HIS A 129 3.75 8.96 -0.78
C HIS A 129 4.80 8.46 0.21
N VAL A 130 4.91 9.08 1.39
CA VAL A 130 5.82 8.61 2.44
C VAL A 130 5.54 7.16 2.83
N LEU A 131 4.28 6.73 2.86
CA LEU A 131 3.91 5.36 3.21
C LEU A 131 4.55 4.35 2.25
N ARG A 132 4.49 4.64 0.96
CA ARG A 132 5.13 3.80 -0.06
C ARG A 132 6.67 3.85 0.02
N HIS A 133 7.24 5.01 0.33
CA HIS A 133 8.69 5.12 0.54
C HIS A 133 9.14 4.34 1.76
N SER A 134 8.39 4.43 2.86
CA SER A 134 8.69 3.67 4.08
C SER A 134 8.56 2.15 3.86
N PHE A 135 7.58 1.69 3.08
CA PHE A 135 7.50 0.29 2.66
C PHE A 135 8.76 -0.15 1.91
N ALA A 136 9.19 0.62 0.92
CA ALA A 136 10.38 0.29 0.13
C ALA A 136 11.64 0.23 1.01
N THR A 137 11.83 1.22 1.87
CA THR A 137 12.98 1.29 2.77
C THR A 137 13.00 0.09 3.72
N ARG A 138 11.85 -0.28 4.30
CA ARG A 138 11.75 -1.45 5.18
C ARG A 138 12.14 -2.74 4.50
N LEU A 139 11.69 -2.98 3.27
CA LEU A 139 12.08 -4.16 2.53
C LEU A 139 13.60 -4.22 2.27
N LEU A 140 14.20 -3.07 1.94
CA LEU A 140 15.65 -2.99 1.74
C LEU A 140 16.42 -3.23 3.05
N GLU A 141 15.96 -2.68 4.18
CA GLU A 141 16.52 -2.91 5.51
C GLU A 141 16.43 -4.39 5.93
N ASP A 142 15.34 -5.07 5.56
CA ASP A 142 15.16 -6.51 5.78
C ASP A 142 15.90 -7.40 4.73
N GLY A 143 16.76 -6.80 3.91
CA GLY A 143 17.65 -7.51 2.97
C GLY A 143 16.98 -8.00 1.69
N VAL A 144 15.78 -7.47 1.36
CA VAL A 144 15.15 -7.77 0.06
C VAL A 144 15.92 -7.06 -1.05
N ASP A 145 16.25 -7.80 -2.10
CA ASP A 145 16.98 -7.28 -3.25
C ASP A 145 16.29 -6.06 -3.87
N THR A 146 17.09 -5.03 -4.20
CA THR A 146 16.60 -3.76 -4.76
C THR A 146 15.77 -3.97 -6.03
N ARG A 147 16.14 -4.92 -6.88
CA ARG A 147 15.41 -5.23 -8.11
C ARG A 147 14.01 -5.77 -7.80
N ILE A 148 13.89 -6.61 -6.79
CA ILE A 148 12.62 -7.17 -6.34
C ILE A 148 11.72 -6.06 -5.77
N VAL A 149 12.29 -5.16 -4.96
CA VAL A 149 11.55 -4.00 -4.45
C VAL A 149 11.05 -3.11 -5.61
N GLN A 150 11.86 -2.87 -6.63
CA GLN A 150 11.46 -2.13 -7.83
C GLN A 150 10.30 -2.79 -8.58
N ILE A 151 10.31 -4.12 -8.69
CA ILE A 151 9.23 -4.91 -9.31
C ILE A 151 7.93 -4.75 -8.51
N LEU A 152 7.97 -4.94 -7.20
CA LEU A 152 6.81 -4.78 -6.31
C LEU A 152 6.22 -3.38 -6.40
N LEU A 153 7.06 -2.37 -6.53
CA LEU A 153 6.65 -0.99 -6.69
C LEU A 153 6.12 -0.65 -8.10
N GLY A 154 6.35 -1.48 -9.10
CA GLY A 154 5.94 -1.22 -10.49
C GLY A 154 6.68 -0.04 -11.10
N HIS A 155 8.01 -0.05 -11.05
CA HIS A 155 8.84 0.91 -11.77
C HIS A 155 8.85 0.59 -13.26
N THR A 156 8.46 1.54 -14.11
CA THR A 156 8.09 1.37 -15.52
C THR A 156 9.24 0.99 -16.48
N ASN A 157 10.48 0.99 -16.05
CA ASN A 157 11.62 0.59 -16.88
C ASN A 157 11.89 -0.92 -16.90
N ILE A 158 11.01 -1.70 -16.29
CA ILE A 158 11.13 -3.14 -16.23
C ILE A 158 9.90 -3.72 -16.93
N HIS A 159 10.07 -4.17 -18.15
CA HIS A 159 9.07 -4.98 -18.84
C HIS A 159 8.79 -6.21 -17.96
N SER A 160 7.67 -6.24 -17.25
CA SER A 160 7.06 -7.51 -16.88
C SER A 160 6.01 -7.45 -15.77
N THR A 161 4.78 -7.65 -16.13
CA THR A 161 3.75 -8.26 -15.27
C THR A 161 4.16 -9.68 -14.88
N GLU A 162 4.94 -10.33 -15.72
CA GLU A 162 5.43 -11.68 -15.55
C GLU A 162 6.49 -11.86 -14.45
N VAL A 163 7.24 -10.79 -14.08
CA VAL A 163 8.43 -10.96 -13.25
C VAL A 163 8.14 -11.46 -11.83
N TYR A 164 7.05 -11.03 -11.18
CA TYR A 164 6.78 -11.55 -9.84
C TYR A 164 6.33 -13.02 -9.85
N THR A 165 5.56 -13.43 -10.86
CA THR A 165 5.15 -14.83 -11.04
C THR A 165 6.29 -15.73 -11.46
N HIS A 166 7.30 -15.18 -12.12
CA HIS A 166 8.53 -15.90 -12.51
C HIS A 166 9.62 -15.87 -11.43
N LEU A 167 9.44 -15.14 -10.33
CA LEU A 167 10.32 -15.26 -9.18
C LEU A 167 10.23 -16.69 -8.63
N THR A 168 11.37 -17.24 -8.28
CA THR A 168 11.41 -18.56 -7.66
C THR A 168 10.63 -18.56 -6.33
N VAL A 169 10.05 -19.70 -5.98
CA VAL A 169 9.28 -19.86 -4.74
C VAL A 169 10.06 -19.37 -3.50
N PRO A 170 11.36 -19.66 -3.33
CA PRO A 170 12.13 -19.13 -2.21
C PRO A 170 12.17 -17.60 -2.15
N ILE A 171 12.29 -16.92 -3.29
CA ILE A 171 12.30 -15.45 -3.35
C ILE A 171 10.94 -14.89 -2.94
N GLN A 172 9.85 -15.45 -3.46
CA GLN A 172 8.49 -15.05 -3.08
C GLN A 172 8.24 -15.24 -1.58
N LEU A 173 8.69 -16.35 -1.00
CA LEU A 173 8.59 -16.62 0.44
C LEU A 173 9.42 -15.62 1.26
N ASN A 174 10.60 -15.25 0.81
CA ASN A 174 11.45 -14.27 1.49
C ASN A 174 10.79 -12.89 1.53
N VAL A 175 10.23 -12.45 0.41
CA VAL A 175 9.48 -11.19 0.33
C VAL A 175 8.28 -11.19 1.29
N ARG A 176 7.51 -12.29 1.31
CA ARG A 176 6.37 -12.42 2.23
C ARG A 176 6.81 -12.33 3.69
N LYS A 177 7.83 -13.07 4.07
CA LYS A 177 8.38 -13.04 5.44
C LYS A 177 8.85 -11.64 5.83
N ALA A 178 9.54 -10.92 4.93
CA ALA A 178 9.97 -9.55 5.18
C ALA A 178 8.77 -8.61 5.43
N ILE A 179 7.72 -8.69 4.59
CA ILE A 179 6.51 -7.89 4.76
C ILE A 179 5.77 -8.26 6.06
N GLU A 180 5.59 -9.54 6.33
CA GLU A 180 4.92 -10.03 7.53
C GLU A 180 5.64 -9.61 8.81
N LYS A 181 6.97 -9.61 8.81
CA LYS A 181 7.81 -9.22 9.94
C LYS A 181 7.50 -7.80 10.42
N PHE A 182 7.49 -6.81 9.53
CA PHE A 182 7.19 -5.44 9.96
C PHE A 182 5.69 -5.14 10.07
N MET A 183 4.83 -5.97 9.45
CA MET A 183 3.37 -5.86 9.55
C MET A 183 2.75 -6.78 10.61
N SER A 184 3.53 -7.40 11.47
CA SER A 184 3.04 -8.33 12.50
C SER A 184 2.23 -7.63 13.61
N THR A 185 2.41 -6.34 13.80
CA THR A 185 1.63 -5.56 14.77
C THR A 185 0.23 -5.30 14.21
N PRO A 186 -0.87 -5.67 14.91
CA PRO A 186 -2.24 -5.43 14.47
C PRO A 186 -2.55 -3.94 14.30
N PHE A 187 -3.27 -3.61 13.24
CA PHE A 187 -3.80 -2.28 12.96
C PHE A 187 -5.16 -2.05 13.62
#